data_b00d72b65b7efd12bb027625805c8869
#
_entry.id   b00d72b65b7efd12bb027625805c8869
#
_cell.length_a   1.000
_cell.length_b   1.000
_cell.length_c   1.000
_cell.angle_alpha   90.00
_cell.angle_beta   90.00
_cell.angle_gamma   90.00
#
_symmetry.space_group_name_H-M   'P 1'
#
loop_
_entity.id
_entity.type
_entity.pdbx_description
1 polymer ?
#
loop_
_entity_poly.entity_id
_entity_poly.type
_entity_poly.pdbx_seq_one_letter_code
_entity_poly.pdbx_strand_id
1 'polypeptide(L)'
;MNTNITLLITRIVFSLSMMTQGYPKLLNLFSENPSFGNPIGIGEVPTLIIAVLAEFIAPIFIIIGYKTKIFTLLPMLTMVIAVFVVHLDDPFKRKELALLYLVGFLIVFLMGPGKYSINKK
;
A
#
# COMPACT_ATOMS: atom_id res chain seq x y z
N MET A 1 19.91 17.17 -3.51
CA MET A 1 18.86 16.75 -4.46
C MET A 1 17.61 17.56 -4.22
N ASN A 2 16.89 17.86 -5.26
CA ASN A 2 15.63 18.61 -5.18
C ASN A 2 14.58 17.81 -4.43
N THR A 3 13.86 18.44 -3.49
CA THR A 3 12.81 17.80 -2.73
C THR A 3 11.72 17.18 -3.62
N ASN A 4 11.36 17.88 -4.71
CA ASN A 4 10.36 17.39 -5.65
C ASN A 4 10.79 16.10 -6.35
N ILE A 5 12.06 16.00 -6.73
CA ILE A 5 12.60 14.78 -7.33
C ILE A 5 12.63 13.66 -6.32
N THR A 6 13.01 13.95 -5.07
CA THR A 6 13.02 12.96 -4.00
C THR A 6 11.61 12.40 -3.74
N LEU A 7 10.61 13.26 -3.72
CA LEU A 7 9.22 12.83 -3.55
C LEU A 7 8.75 11.98 -4.72
N LEU A 8 9.11 12.35 -5.95
CA LEU A 8 8.77 11.56 -7.13
C LEU A 8 9.38 10.16 -7.04
N ILE A 9 10.67 10.06 -6.72
CA ILE A 9 11.36 8.77 -6.58
C ILE A 9 10.70 7.94 -5.49
N THR A 10 10.43 8.54 -4.34
CA THR A 10 9.80 7.83 -3.20
C THR A 10 8.44 7.27 -3.60
N ARG A 11 7.59 8.07 -4.24
CA ARG A 11 6.27 7.61 -4.69
C ARG A 11 6.39 6.43 -5.65
N ILE A 12 7.27 6.54 -6.63
CA ILE A 12 7.41 5.50 -7.66
C ILE A 12 7.97 4.22 -7.06
N VAL A 13 9.05 4.31 -6.29
CA VAL A 13 9.71 3.12 -5.74
C VAL A 13 8.80 2.37 -4.78
N PHE A 14 8.21 3.08 -3.81
CA PHE A 14 7.33 2.41 -2.84
C PHE A 14 6.06 1.88 -3.49
N SER A 15 5.50 2.61 -4.44
CA SER A 15 4.28 2.18 -5.12
C SER A 15 4.52 0.97 -6.03
N LEU A 16 5.57 0.98 -6.83
CA LEU A 16 5.90 -0.18 -7.68
C LEU A 16 6.21 -1.40 -6.83
N SER A 17 6.97 -1.21 -5.74
CA SER A 17 7.29 -2.31 -4.83
C SER A 17 6.03 -2.88 -4.19
N MET A 18 5.11 -2.01 -3.76
CA MET A 18 3.83 -2.46 -3.19
C MET A 18 3.01 -3.23 -4.22
N MET A 19 3.01 -2.80 -5.47
CA MET A 19 2.28 -3.49 -6.53
C MET A 19 2.79 -4.92 -6.74
N THR A 20 4.07 -5.20 -6.48
CA THR A 20 4.58 -6.57 -6.53
C THR A 20 3.96 -7.44 -5.44
N GLN A 21 3.56 -6.85 -4.33
CA GLN A 21 2.84 -7.54 -3.27
C GLN A 21 1.36 -7.70 -3.62
N GLY A 22 0.78 -6.71 -4.29
CA GLY A 22 -0.63 -6.73 -4.65
C GLY A 22 -0.97 -7.55 -5.88
N TYR A 23 -0.03 -7.74 -6.79
CA TYR A 23 -0.29 -8.46 -8.03
C TYR A 23 -0.77 -9.92 -7.82
N PRO A 24 -0.09 -10.73 -6.97
CA PRO A 24 -0.60 -12.07 -6.69
C PRO A 24 -1.99 -12.07 -6.06
N LYS A 25 -2.29 -11.06 -5.26
CA LYS A 25 -3.61 -10.90 -4.64
C LYS A 25 -4.67 -10.59 -5.68
N LEU A 26 -4.33 -9.77 -6.66
CA LEU A 26 -5.23 -9.47 -7.78
C LEU A 26 -5.54 -10.75 -8.56
N LEU A 27 -4.54 -11.56 -8.87
CA LEU A 27 -4.74 -12.84 -9.56
C LEU A 27 -5.61 -13.80 -8.73
N ASN A 28 -5.39 -13.84 -7.43
CA ASN A 28 -6.18 -14.65 -6.51
C ASN A 28 -7.65 -14.23 -6.53
N LEU A 29 -7.92 -12.93 -6.53
CA LEU A 29 -9.28 -12.40 -6.53
C LEU A 29 -10.08 -12.88 -7.77
N PHE A 30 -9.42 -12.97 -8.91
CA PHE A 30 -10.06 -13.41 -10.15
C PHE A 30 -9.90 -14.91 -10.42
N SER A 31 -9.41 -15.68 -9.45
CA SER A 31 -9.34 -17.13 -9.56
C SER A 31 -10.71 -17.76 -9.32
N GLU A 32 -10.81 -19.07 -9.62
CA GLU A 32 -12.07 -19.81 -9.42
C GLU A 32 -12.49 -19.85 -7.94
N ASN A 33 -11.51 -19.96 -7.03
CA ASN A 33 -11.78 -20.06 -5.59
C ASN A 33 -10.93 -19.04 -4.84
N PRO A 34 -11.32 -17.75 -4.86
CA PRO A 34 -10.58 -16.74 -4.11
C PRO A 34 -10.52 -17.06 -2.64
N SER A 35 -9.32 -17.04 -2.08
CA SER A 35 -9.12 -17.30 -0.65
C SER A 35 -8.11 -16.32 -0.08
N PHE A 36 -8.34 -15.90 1.16
CA PHE A 36 -7.49 -14.95 1.83
C PHE A 36 -7.74 -15.00 3.32
N GLY A 37 -6.89 -14.33 4.11
CA GLY A 37 -7.11 -14.21 5.54
C GLY A 37 -8.34 -13.37 5.87
N ASN A 38 -8.77 -13.46 7.12
CA ASN A 38 -9.92 -12.72 7.61
C ASN A 38 -9.59 -12.06 8.96
N PRO A 39 -8.52 -11.18 8.97
CA PRO A 39 -7.98 -10.66 10.24
C PRO A 39 -8.94 -9.73 10.99
N ILE A 40 -9.84 -9.05 10.29
CA ILE A 40 -10.79 -8.13 10.94
C ILE A 40 -12.23 -8.62 10.89
N GLY A 41 -12.45 -9.85 10.47
CA GLY A 41 -13.75 -10.50 10.57
C GLY A 41 -14.80 -10.09 9.53
N ILE A 42 -14.41 -9.44 8.45
CA ILE A 42 -15.34 -9.00 7.39
C ILE A 42 -15.53 -10.04 6.29
N GLY A 43 -14.79 -11.15 6.35
CA GLY A 43 -14.82 -12.21 5.36
C GLY A 43 -13.56 -12.24 4.50
N GLU A 44 -13.24 -13.40 3.91
CA GLU A 44 -12.02 -13.57 3.11
C GLU A 44 -12.07 -12.75 1.81
N VAL A 45 -13.16 -12.83 1.07
CA VAL A 45 -13.27 -12.12 -0.22
C VAL A 45 -13.31 -10.61 -0.03
N PRO A 46 -14.13 -10.03 0.87
CA PRO A 46 -14.08 -8.59 1.12
C PRO A 46 -12.71 -8.12 1.57
N THR A 47 -12.02 -8.89 2.41
CA THR A 47 -10.65 -8.55 2.85
C THR A 47 -9.69 -8.55 1.67
N LEU A 48 -9.81 -9.54 0.78
CA LEU A 48 -8.97 -9.63 -0.42
C LEU A 48 -9.22 -8.45 -1.36
N ILE A 49 -10.48 -8.04 -1.54
CA ILE A 49 -10.82 -6.87 -2.36
C ILE A 49 -10.15 -5.62 -1.81
N ILE A 50 -10.24 -5.40 -0.50
CA ILE A 50 -9.59 -4.25 0.14
C ILE A 50 -8.07 -4.30 -0.04
N ALA A 51 -7.47 -5.48 0.11
CA ALA A 51 -6.03 -5.65 -0.07
C ALA A 51 -5.61 -5.33 -1.51
N VAL A 52 -6.38 -5.76 -2.51
CA VAL A 52 -6.09 -5.44 -3.92
C VAL A 52 -6.21 -3.94 -4.17
N LEU A 53 -7.26 -3.31 -3.66
CA LEU A 53 -7.42 -1.87 -3.79
C LEU A 53 -6.27 -1.11 -3.16
N ALA A 54 -5.82 -1.54 -1.98
CA ALA A 54 -4.76 -0.85 -1.25
C ALA A 54 -3.36 -1.12 -1.82
N GLU A 55 -3.11 -2.33 -2.32
CA GLU A 55 -1.76 -2.75 -2.68
C GLU A 55 -1.50 -2.78 -4.18
N PHE A 56 -2.52 -2.67 -5.01
CA PHE A 56 -2.36 -2.64 -6.46
C PHE A 56 -2.97 -1.40 -7.09
N ILE A 57 -4.22 -1.08 -6.79
CA ILE A 57 -4.94 0.03 -7.43
C ILE A 57 -4.48 1.38 -6.86
N ALA A 58 -4.48 1.54 -5.53
CA ALA A 58 -4.05 2.81 -4.91
C ALA A 58 -2.62 3.20 -5.30
N PRO A 59 -1.64 2.28 -5.34
CA PRO A 59 -0.30 2.63 -5.81
C PRO A 59 -0.25 3.24 -7.21
N ILE A 60 -1.11 2.82 -8.12
CA ILE A 60 -1.17 3.42 -9.46
C ILE A 60 -1.46 4.92 -9.36
N PHE A 61 -2.44 5.31 -8.56
CA PHE A 61 -2.78 6.72 -8.37
C PHE A 61 -1.70 7.48 -7.62
N ILE A 62 -0.98 6.83 -6.72
CA ILE A 62 0.17 7.44 -6.04
C ILE A 62 1.30 7.72 -7.03
N ILE A 63 1.57 6.79 -7.95
CA ILE A 63 2.62 6.96 -8.97
C ILE A 63 2.35 8.20 -9.82
N ILE A 64 1.14 8.36 -10.31
CA ILE A 64 0.79 9.52 -11.13
C ILE A 64 0.56 10.79 -10.30
N GLY A 65 0.44 10.64 -8.98
CA GLY A 65 0.27 11.78 -8.08
C GLY A 65 -1.14 12.35 -8.06
N TYR A 66 -2.15 11.51 -8.26
CA TYR A 66 -3.55 11.92 -8.20
C TYR A 66 -4.12 11.65 -6.82
N LYS A 67 -4.58 12.69 -6.13
CA LYS A 67 -5.12 12.63 -4.76
C LYS A 67 -4.24 11.77 -3.86
N THR A 68 -2.95 12.04 -3.89
CA THR A 68 -1.92 11.21 -3.27
C THR A 68 -2.18 10.93 -1.80
N LYS A 69 -2.58 11.95 -1.03
CA LYS A 69 -2.80 11.76 0.41
C LYS A 69 -3.93 10.78 0.70
N ILE A 70 -5.01 10.85 -0.08
CA ILE A 70 -6.13 9.91 0.10
C ILE A 70 -5.71 8.49 -0.24
N PHE A 71 -5.04 8.31 -1.38
CA PHE A 71 -4.65 6.98 -1.83
C PHE A 71 -3.52 6.36 -1.02
N THR A 72 -2.71 7.15 -0.31
CA THR A 72 -1.70 6.59 0.60
C THR A 72 -2.32 6.03 1.88
N LEU A 73 -3.50 6.51 2.28
CA LEU A 73 -4.17 5.99 3.47
C LEU A 73 -4.51 4.51 3.35
N LEU A 74 -4.86 4.04 2.15
CA LEU A 74 -5.22 2.63 1.96
C LEU A 74 -4.06 1.68 2.23
N PRO A 75 -2.89 1.80 1.58
CA PRO A 75 -1.77 0.92 1.89
C PRO A 75 -1.24 1.11 3.33
N MET A 76 -1.32 2.32 3.88
CA MET A 76 -0.94 2.54 5.27
C MET A 76 -1.83 1.74 6.22
N LEU A 77 -3.14 1.78 5.98
CA LEU A 77 -4.08 1.04 6.81
C LEU A 77 -3.84 -0.47 6.72
N THR A 78 -3.63 -1.01 5.52
CA THR A 78 -3.34 -2.43 5.37
C THR A 78 -2.04 -2.83 6.04
N MET A 79 -1.02 -1.97 6.01
CA MET A 79 0.25 -2.26 6.68
C MET A 79 0.11 -2.22 8.20
N VAL A 80 -0.68 -1.31 8.73
CA VAL A 80 -0.99 -1.27 10.17
C VAL A 80 -1.66 -2.58 10.59
N ILE A 81 -2.65 -3.03 9.83
CA ILE A 81 -3.32 -4.30 10.11
C ILE A 81 -2.33 -5.46 10.02
N ALA A 82 -1.46 -5.46 9.01
CA ALA A 82 -0.46 -6.52 8.85
C ALA A 82 0.48 -6.60 10.06
N VAL A 83 0.95 -5.47 10.56
CA VAL A 83 1.89 -5.43 11.68
C VAL A 83 1.20 -5.77 13.00
N PHE A 84 0.06 -5.14 13.28
CA PHE A 84 -0.54 -5.17 14.60
C PHE A 84 -1.65 -6.22 14.78
N VAL A 85 -2.13 -6.80 13.70
CA VAL A 85 -3.18 -7.84 13.76
C VAL A 85 -2.66 -9.15 13.20
N VAL A 86 -2.24 -9.17 11.93
CA VAL A 86 -1.86 -10.42 11.26
C VAL A 86 -0.57 -11.00 11.84
N HIS A 87 0.45 -10.17 12.02
CA HIS A 87 1.78 -10.59 12.45
C HIS A 87 2.13 -10.17 13.88
N LEU A 88 1.12 -9.89 14.71
CA LEU A 88 1.35 -9.39 16.07
C LEU A 88 2.29 -10.27 16.88
N ASP A 89 2.07 -11.59 16.82
CA ASP A 89 2.84 -12.57 17.58
C ASP A 89 4.02 -13.16 16.80
N ASP A 90 4.28 -12.66 15.60
CA ASP A 90 5.34 -13.15 14.74
C ASP A 90 6.67 -12.45 15.05
N PRO A 91 7.83 -13.08 14.69
CA PRO A 91 9.12 -12.41 14.82
C PRO A 91 9.17 -11.12 14.02
N PHE A 92 10.02 -10.18 14.45
CA PHE A 92 10.18 -8.88 13.80
C PHE A 92 10.43 -9.01 12.29
N LYS A 93 11.17 -10.02 11.86
CA LYS A 93 11.46 -10.21 10.44
C LYS A 93 10.22 -10.31 9.56
N ARG A 94 9.14 -10.87 10.08
CA ARG A 94 7.88 -10.97 9.32
C ARG A 94 7.13 -9.64 9.25
N LYS A 95 7.43 -8.72 10.18
CA LYS A 95 6.82 -7.39 10.22
C LYS A 95 7.63 -6.33 9.49
N GLU A 96 8.91 -6.63 9.25
CA GLU A 96 9.88 -5.64 8.76
C GLU A 96 9.43 -5.01 7.45
N LEU A 97 9.03 -5.83 6.48
CA LEU A 97 8.59 -5.32 5.17
C LEU A 97 7.38 -4.41 5.31
N ALA A 98 6.39 -4.84 6.09
CA ALA A 98 5.18 -4.04 6.31
C ALA A 98 5.50 -2.71 7.00
N LEU A 99 6.42 -2.74 7.97
CA LEU A 99 6.86 -1.51 8.64
C LEU A 99 7.58 -0.56 7.69
N LEU A 100 8.43 -1.09 6.81
CA LEU A 100 9.13 -0.29 5.81
C LEU A 100 8.14 0.38 4.86
N TYR A 101 7.15 -0.37 4.37
CA TYR A 101 6.09 0.21 3.54
C TYR A 101 5.29 1.27 4.29
N LEU A 102 4.94 0.99 5.55
CA LEU A 102 4.18 1.93 6.36
C LEU A 102 4.92 3.26 6.49
N VAL A 103 6.22 3.22 6.81
CA VAL A 103 7.03 4.43 6.94
C VAL A 103 7.15 5.15 5.60
N GLY A 104 7.38 4.42 4.51
CA GLY A 104 7.49 5.02 3.18
C GLY A 104 6.23 5.75 2.75
N PHE A 105 5.08 5.14 2.91
CA PHE A 105 3.82 5.78 2.56
C PHE A 105 3.45 6.89 3.54
N LEU A 106 3.85 6.78 4.82
CA LEU A 106 3.68 7.86 5.79
C LEU A 106 4.43 9.12 5.36
N ILE A 107 5.67 8.96 4.90
CA ILE A 107 6.46 10.08 4.38
C ILE A 107 5.73 10.75 3.22
N VAL A 108 5.25 9.95 2.26
CA VAL A 108 4.49 10.48 1.12
C VAL A 108 3.21 11.19 1.59
N PHE A 109 2.51 10.61 2.55
CA PHE A 109 1.30 11.22 3.10
C PHE A 109 1.59 12.58 3.75
N LEU A 110 2.63 12.64 4.56
CA LEU A 110 2.95 13.88 5.30
C LEU A 110 3.51 14.97 4.39
N MET A 111 4.34 14.62 3.42
CA MET A 111 4.99 15.59 2.55
C MET A 111 4.17 15.94 1.30
N GLY A 112 3.23 15.08 0.93
CA GLY A 112 2.44 15.25 -0.29
C GLY A 112 3.18 14.74 -1.52
N PRO A 113 2.57 14.89 -2.73
CA PRO A 113 3.09 14.27 -3.94
C PRO A 113 4.28 15.01 -4.57
N GLY A 114 4.48 16.28 -4.24
CA GLY A 114 5.50 17.09 -4.87
C GLY A 114 5.05 17.69 -6.19
N LYS A 115 5.98 18.36 -6.86
CA LYS A 115 5.71 19.11 -8.10
C LYS A 115 5.38 18.19 -9.28
N TYR A 116 6.01 17.02 -9.35
CA TYR A 116 5.86 16.11 -10.48
C TYR A 116 4.67 15.17 -10.28
N SER A 117 3.48 15.74 -10.25
CA SER A 117 2.23 15.02 -10.02
C SER A 117 1.09 15.69 -10.76
N ILE A 118 0.04 14.91 -11.08
CA ILE A 118 -1.15 15.42 -11.73
C ILE A 118 -1.90 16.37 -10.80
N ASN A 119 -2.05 15.97 -9.53
CA ASN A 119 -2.76 16.74 -8.52
C ASN A 119 -1.76 17.04 -7.39
N LYS A 120 -1.33 18.27 -7.28
CA LYS A 120 -0.26 18.67 -6.36
C LYS A 120 -0.68 18.75 -4.89
N LYS A 121 -1.66 17.97 -4.50
CA LYS A 121 -2.17 17.96 -3.11
C LYS A 121 -1.86 16.64 -2.40
#